data_c51710decc38749b7f8562bcd1d626c3
#
_entry.id   c51710decc38749b7f8562bcd1d626c3
#
_cell.length_a   1.000
_cell.length_b   1.000
_cell.length_c   1.000
_cell.angle_alpha   90.00
_cell.angle_beta   90.00
_cell.angle_gamma   90.00
#
_symmetry.space_group_name_H-M   'P 1'
#
loop_
_entity.id
_entity.type
_entity.pdbx_description
1 polymer ?
#
loop_
_entity_poly.entity_id
_entity_poly.type
_entity_poly.pdbx_seq_one_letter_code
_entity_poly.pdbx_strand_id
1 'polypeptide(L)'
;RDPQASIGRGMTINRMYWRARRRESIFMTYILKHHPRFKDKDVPVWLDRNSPFNIEGGDELVLSQDLLDIGISERTSAQAIEKLARNIFKDANTSFKKIVAIEIPNTRTFMHLDTVLTMIDYDKFTVHAAIFKEENNMNIFTIEQNDGKDDIKITRSSKLRETLSEVLEVEKVDFIPTGNGDVIDLCL
;
A
#
# COMPACT_ATOMS: atom_id res chain seq x y z
N ARG A 1 -4.34 3.22 12.48
CA ARG A 1 -4.18 3.03 11.04
C ARG A 1 -3.08 2.03 10.74
N ASP A 2 -1.85 2.26 11.19
CA ASP A 2 -0.70 1.39 10.86
C ASP A 2 -0.83 -0.09 11.27
N PRO A 3 -1.52 -0.45 12.38
CA PRO A 3 -1.68 -1.85 12.79
C PRO A 3 -2.54 -2.71 11.86
N GLN A 4 -3.33 -2.11 10.98
CA GLN A 4 -4.20 -2.79 10.01
C GLN A 4 -4.61 -1.87 8.88
N ALA A 5 -5.03 -2.47 7.74
CA ALA A 5 -5.73 -1.79 6.66
C ALA A 5 -6.93 -2.60 6.19
N SER A 6 -8.00 -1.92 5.78
CA SER A 6 -9.16 -2.53 5.14
C SER A 6 -8.94 -2.51 3.62
N ILE A 7 -8.93 -3.69 3.00
CA ILE A 7 -8.65 -3.85 1.58
C ILE A 7 -9.78 -4.69 0.98
N GLY A 8 -10.69 -4.03 0.25
CA GLY A 8 -11.85 -4.66 -0.33
C GLY A 8 -12.71 -5.37 0.72
N ARG A 9 -13.01 -6.65 0.51
CA ARG A 9 -13.81 -7.48 1.44
C ARG A 9 -13.05 -7.97 2.67
N GLY A 10 -11.74 -7.79 2.73
CA GLY A 10 -10.88 -8.27 3.81
C GLY A 10 -10.00 -7.20 4.41
N MET A 11 -8.98 -7.64 5.12
CA MET A 11 -8.04 -6.73 5.77
C MET A 11 -6.65 -7.34 5.96
N THR A 12 -5.68 -6.46 6.23
CA THR A 12 -4.39 -6.84 6.79
C THR A 12 -4.41 -6.67 8.31
N ILE A 13 -3.70 -7.53 9.04
CA ILE A 13 -3.36 -7.35 10.45
C ILE A 13 -1.84 -7.29 10.50
N ASN A 14 -1.31 -6.09 10.65
CA ASN A 14 0.04 -5.77 10.28
C ASN A 14 1.10 -6.22 11.30
N ARG A 15 2.22 -6.71 10.80
CA ARG A 15 3.43 -6.84 11.59
C ARG A 15 4.18 -5.52 11.54
N MET A 16 4.09 -4.75 12.62
CA MET A 16 4.81 -3.50 12.76
C MET A 16 6.33 -3.70 12.67
N TYR A 17 7.02 -2.79 12.01
CA TYR A 17 8.48 -2.77 11.93
C TYR A 17 9.11 -2.72 13.33
N TRP A 18 8.74 -1.73 14.14
CA TRP A 18 9.23 -1.61 15.50
C TRP A 18 8.62 -2.64 16.44
N ARG A 19 9.48 -3.41 17.08
CA ARG A 19 9.08 -4.50 18.00
C ARG A 19 8.11 -4.04 19.09
N ALA A 20 8.34 -2.83 19.65
CA ALA A 20 7.47 -2.26 20.69
C ALA A 20 6.03 -2.04 20.22
N ARG A 21 5.82 -1.74 18.93
CA ARG A 21 4.50 -1.50 18.32
C ARG A 21 3.77 -2.79 17.91
N ARG A 22 4.43 -3.92 17.84
CA ARG A 22 3.80 -5.20 17.40
C ARG A 22 2.61 -5.62 18.24
N ARG A 23 2.51 -5.15 19.47
CA ARG A 23 1.35 -5.36 20.34
C ARG A 23 0.08 -4.65 19.86
N GLU A 24 0.20 -3.56 19.11
CA GLU A 24 -0.93 -2.76 18.63
C GLU A 24 -1.88 -3.58 17.75
N SER A 25 -1.34 -4.44 16.89
CA SER A 25 -2.14 -5.27 15.99
C SER A 25 -2.88 -6.45 16.68
N ILE A 26 -2.61 -6.72 17.96
CA ILE A 26 -3.33 -7.74 18.73
C ILE A 26 -4.81 -7.37 18.84
N PHE A 27 -5.12 -6.11 19.05
CA PHE A 27 -6.51 -5.65 19.25
C PHE A 27 -7.40 -6.01 18.06
N MET A 28 -6.93 -5.83 16.82
CA MET A 28 -7.73 -6.17 15.64
C MET A 28 -8.00 -7.68 15.54
N THR A 29 -7.05 -8.52 15.92
CA THR A 29 -7.25 -9.97 15.98
C THR A 29 -8.41 -10.33 16.91
N TYR A 30 -8.48 -9.70 18.08
CA TYR A 30 -9.59 -9.93 19.02
C TYR A 30 -10.91 -9.33 18.53
N ILE A 31 -10.88 -8.16 17.90
CA ILE A 31 -12.08 -7.52 17.34
C ILE A 31 -12.70 -8.41 16.27
N LEU A 32 -11.92 -8.91 15.32
CA LEU A 32 -12.44 -9.81 14.27
C LEU A 32 -13.04 -11.08 14.86
N LYS A 33 -12.40 -11.66 15.88
CA LYS A 33 -12.82 -12.92 16.48
C LYS A 33 -14.05 -12.81 17.39
N HIS A 34 -14.22 -11.69 18.09
CA HIS A 34 -15.17 -11.60 19.20
C HIS A 34 -16.22 -10.50 19.05
N HIS A 35 -15.95 -9.46 18.25
CA HIS A 35 -16.90 -8.36 18.14
C HIS A 35 -18.15 -8.80 17.34
N PRO A 36 -19.39 -8.48 17.82
CA PRO A 36 -20.64 -8.94 17.21
C PRO A 36 -20.80 -8.64 15.72
N ARG A 37 -20.19 -7.55 15.23
CA ARG A 37 -20.23 -7.17 13.81
C ARG A 37 -19.38 -8.07 12.90
N PHE A 38 -18.40 -8.78 13.45
CA PHE A 38 -17.38 -9.52 12.66
C PHE A 38 -17.34 -11.01 12.97
N LYS A 39 -17.59 -11.42 14.22
CA LYS A 39 -17.39 -12.79 14.70
C LYS A 39 -18.04 -13.91 13.85
N ASP A 40 -19.17 -13.59 13.21
CA ASP A 40 -19.94 -14.54 12.40
C ASP A 40 -19.82 -14.21 10.90
N LYS A 41 -18.85 -13.36 10.49
CA LYS A 41 -18.61 -12.98 9.10
C LYS A 41 -17.29 -13.57 8.61
N ASP A 42 -17.30 -14.03 7.37
CA ASP A 42 -16.09 -14.37 6.67
C ASP A 42 -15.39 -13.11 6.18
N VAL A 43 -14.49 -12.56 7.03
CA VAL A 43 -13.62 -11.45 6.68
C VAL A 43 -12.23 -12.01 6.41
N PRO A 44 -11.78 -12.08 5.16
CA PRO A 44 -10.45 -12.54 4.85
C PRO A 44 -9.36 -11.72 5.52
N VAL A 45 -8.37 -12.39 6.07
CA VAL A 45 -7.14 -11.74 6.56
C VAL A 45 -6.04 -11.98 5.52
N TRP A 46 -5.81 -10.96 4.69
CA TRP A 46 -4.88 -11.06 3.57
C TRP A 46 -3.43 -11.24 4.03
N LEU A 47 -3.06 -10.62 5.15
CA LEU A 47 -1.78 -10.77 5.80
C LEU A 47 -1.97 -10.75 7.31
N ASP A 48 -1.43 -11.76 7.99
CA ASP A 48 -1.53 -11.91 9.43
C ASP A 48 -0.31 -11.30 10.14
N ARG A 49 -0.50 -10.81 11.36
CA ARG A 49 0.53 -10.21 12.21
C ARG A 49 1.73 -11.13 12.52
N ASN A 50 1.57 -12.43 12.33
CA ASN A 50 2.65 -13.42 12.51
C ASN A 50 3.46 -13.63 11.22
N SER A 51 3.17 -12.90 10.14
CA SER A 51 4.00 -12.88 8.94
C SER A 51 5.46 -12.58 9.33
N PRO A 52 6.47 -13.19 8.68
CA PRO A 52 7.86 -12.84 8.94
C PRO A 52 8.22 -11.44 8.41
N PHE A 53 7.41 -10.87 7.51
CA PHE A 53 7.65 -9.61 6.84
C PHE A 53 6.85 -8.48 7.45
N ASN A 54 7.44 -7.27 7.52
CA ASN A 54 6.79 -6.09 8.06
C ASN A 54 5.97 -5.37 6.99
N ILE A 55 4.81 -4.86 7.42
CA ILE A 55 3.95 -3.96 6.64
C ILE A 55 3.22 -3.04 7.62
N GLU A 56 3.01 -1.80 7.25
CA GLU A 56 2.27 -0.81 8.05
C GLU A 56 1.21 -0.09 7.20
N GLY A 57 0.04 0.15 7.77
CA GLY A 57 -1.14 0.62 7.05
C GLY A 57 -1.03 2.02 6.43
N GLY A 58 -0.02 2.82 6.82
CA GLY A 58 0.30 4.07 6.15
C GLY A 58 0.90 3.89 4.75
N ASP A 59 1.39 2.69 4.45
CA ASP A 59 1.85 2.31 3.12
C ASP A 59 0.77 1.64 2.26
N GLU A 60 -0.40 1.30 2.82
CA GLU A 60 -1.46 0.55 2.13
C GLU A 60 -2.59 1.49 1.69
N LEU A 61 -2.61 1.92 0.43
CA LEU A 61 -3.55 2.89 -0.14
C LEU A 61 -4.48 2.22 -1.16
N VAL A 62 -5.77 2.14 -0.85
CA VAL A 62 -6.79 1.68 -1.82
C VAL A 62 -7.13 2.84 -2.73
N LEU A 63 -6.75 2.79 -4.00
CA LEU A 63 -6.99 3.85 -4.98
C LEU A 63 -8.31 3.67 -5.71
N SER A 64 -8.71 2.43 -5.98
CA SER A 64 -10.00 2.11 -6.61
C SER A 64 -10.56 0.76 -6.12
N GLN A 65 -11.64 0.29 -6.72
CA GLN A 65 -12.21 -1.02 -6.42
C GLN A 65 -11.30 -2.19 -6.82
N ASP A 66 -10.37 -1.97 -7.73
CA ASP A 66 -9.52 -3.00 -8.33
C ASP A 66 -8.01 -2.66 -8.27
N LEU A 67 -7.64 -1.51 -7.71
CA LEU A 67 -6.28 -1.02 -7.63
C LEU A 67 -5.87 -0.71 -6.19
N LEU A 68 -4.76 -1.33 -5.75
CA LEU A 68 -4.11 -1.08 -4.48
C LEU A 68 -2.71 -0.51 -4.74
N ASP A 69 -2.35 0.57 -4.06
CA ASP A 69 -1.01 1.14 -4.07
C ASP A 69 -0.32 0.89 -2.72
N ILE A 70 0.94 0.45 -2.74
CA ILE A 70 1.65 0.11 -1.52
C ILE A 70 3.07 0.67 -1.55
N GLY A 71 3.44 1.38 -0.48
CA GLY A 71 4.80 1.88 -0.30
C GLY A 71 5.79 0.77 0.05
N ILE A 72 6.94 0.73 -0.64
CA ILE A 72 8.13 0.05 -0.15
C ILE A 72 8.93 1.10 0.62
N SER A 73 8.98 0.96 1.95
CA SER A 73 9.50 1.98 2.86
C SER A 73 10.44 1.37 3.91
N GLU A 74 10.90 2.18 4.86
CA GLU A 74 11.58 1.67 6.07
C GLU A 74 10.70 0.66 6.82
N ARG A 75 9.37 0.83 6.75
CA ARG A 75 8.38 0.09 7.55
C ARG A 75 7.74 -1.08 6.83
N THR A 76 7.72 -1.04 5.51
CA THR A 76 7.04 -2.04 4.67
C THR A 76 8.03 -2.66 3.69
N SER A 77 8.20 -3.97 3.79
CA SER A 77 9.13 -4.72 2.94
C SER A 77 8.47 -5.20 1.64
N ALA A 78 9.24 -5.26 0.54
CA ALA A 78 8.78 -5.80 -0.73
C ALA A 78 8.26 -7.25 -0.62
N GLN A 79 8.86 -8.06 0.27
CA GLN A 79 8.39 -9.44 0.50
C GLN A 79 7.00 -9.49 1.16
N ALA A 80 6.66 -8.50 2.01
CA ALA A 80 5.31 -8.40 2.56
C ALA A 80 4.30 -8.10 1.45
N ILE A 81 4.65 -7.19 0.53
CA ILE A 81 3.80 -6.80 -0.60
C ILE A 81 3.59 -7.98 -1.54
N GLU A 82 4.64 -8.71 -1.90
CA GLU A 82 4.52 -9.92 -2.72
C GLU A 82 3.59 -10.95 -2.09
N LYS A 83 3.77 -11.23 -0.79
CA LYS A 83 2.92 -12.18 -0.07
C LYS A 83 1.47 -11.72 -0.02
N LEU A 84 1.25 -10.43 0.22
CA LEU A 84 -0.08 -9.82 0.22
C LEU A 84 -0.75 -9.94 -1.16
N ALA A 85 -0.04 -9.62 -2.23
CA ALA A 85 -0.52 -9.74 -3.61
C ALA A 85 -0.95 -11.18 -3.93
N ARG A 86 -0.13 -12.16 -3.61
CA ARG A 86 -0.46 -13.58 -3.81
C ARG A 86 -1.71 -14.00 -3.03
N ASN A 87 -1.88 -13.52 -1.80
CA ASN A 87 -3.04 -13.85 -0.99
C ASN A 87 -4.32 -13.19 -1.52
N ILE A 88 -4.26 -11.93 -1.96
CA ILE A 88 -5.39 -11.21 -2.55
C ILE A 88 -5.79 -11.88 -3.87
N PHE A 89 -4.86 -12.16 -4.77
CA PHE A 89 -5.16 -12.72 -6.09
C PHE A 89 -5.61 -14.19 -6.06
N LYS A 90 -5.34 -14.92 -4.98
CA LYS A 90 -5.89 -16.29 -4.77
C LYS A 90 -7.36 -16.29 -4.40
N ASP A 91 -7.91 -15.21 -3.88
CA ASP A 91 -9.33 -15.15 -3.53
C ASP A 91 -10.18 -14.94 -4.80
N ALA A 92 -10.98 -15.94 -5.15
CA ALA A 92 -11.87 -15.87 -6.32
C ALA A 92 -12.91 -14.72 -6.24
N ASN A 93 -13.16 -14.18 -5.04
CA ASN A 93 -14.09 -13.07 -4.81
C ASN A 93 -13.38 -11.71 -4.69
N THR A 94 -12.08 -11.63 -4.94
CA THR A 94 -11.38 -10.35 -4.95
C THR A 94 -11.80 -9.51 -6.15
N SER A 95 -11.94 -8.20 -5.92
CA SER A 95 -12.08 -7.23 -7.02
C SER A 95 -10.73 -6.73 -7.53
N PHE A 96 -9.66 -6.88 -6.73
CA PHE A 96 -8.34 -6.35 -7.09
C PHE A 96 -7.71 -7.11 -8.24
N LYS A 97 -7.24 -6.36 -9.22
CA LYS A 97 -6.55 -6.85 -10.43
C LYS A 97 -5.09 -6.45 -10.46
N LYS A 98 -4.78 -5.29 -9.85
CA LYS A 98 -3.45 -4.70 -9.89
C LYS A 98 -3.04 -4.21 -8.51
N ILE A 99 -1.76 -4.35 -8.21
CA ILE A 99 -1.11 -3.72 -7.07
C ILE A 99 0.09 -2.95 -7.61
N VAL A 100 0.18 -1.67 -7.28
CA VAL A 100 1.36 -0.85 -7.58
C VAL A 100 2.20 -0.77 -6.31
N ALA A 101 3.48 -1.09 -6.40
CA ALA A 101 4.41 -0.94 -5.30
C ALA A 101 5.40 0.18 -5.62
N ILE A 102 5.44 1.23 -4.81
CA ILE A 102 6.26 2.41 -4.99
C ILE A 102 7.36 2.44 -3.94
N GLU A 103 8.62 2.40 -4.37
CA GLU A 103 9.74 2.56 -3.43
C GLU A 103 9.93 4.04 -3.10
N ILE A 104 9.79 4.37 -1.83
CA ILE A 104 10.04 5.70 -1.29
C ILE A 104 11.38 5.74 -0.55
N PRO A 105 12.00 6.92 -0.38
CA PRO A 105 13.27 7.03 0.32
C PRO A 105 13.21 6.43 1.72
N ASN A 106 14.15 5.54 2.04
CA ASN A 106 14.24 4.87 3.33
C ASN A 106 14.79 5.82 4.40
N THR A 107 13.96 6.76 4.81
CA THR A 107 14.28 7.75 5.85
C THR A 107 13.10 7.90 6.81
N ARG A 108 13.38 8.30 8.05
CA ARG A 108 12.33 8.56 9.04
C ARG A 108 11.35 9.64 8.60
N THR A 109 11.78 10.56 7.76
CA THR A 109 10.96 11.66 7.22
C THR A 109 9.88 11.13 6.30
N PHE A 110 10.20 10.15 5.46
CA PHE A 110 9.26 9.49 4.55
C PHE A 110 8.85 8.14 5.11
N MET A 111 8.20 8.16 6.28
CA MET A 111 7.87 6.96 7.06
C MET A 111 6.97 5.98 6.30
N HIS A 112 5.98 6.52 5.58
CA HIS A 112 4.97 5.78 4.84
C HIS A 112 4.62 6.50 3.53
N LEU A 113 4.05 5.77 2.58
CA LEU A 113 3.64 6.30 1.29
C LEU A 113 2.64 7.45 1.42
N ASP A 114 1.70 7.38 2.36
CA ASP A 114 0.69 8.41 2.58
C ASP A 114 1.23 9.76 3.08
N THR A 115 2.48 9.82 3.51
CA THR A 115 3.15 11.06 3.85
C THR A 115 3.73 11.76 2.63
N VAL A 116 3.91 11.05 1.53
CA VAL A 116 4.56 11.54 0.32
C VAL A 116 3.67 11.54 -0.92
N LEU A 117 2.65 10.70 -0.93
CA LEU A 117 1.67 10.57 -2.02
C LEU A 117 0.30 10.31 -1.43
N THR A 118 -0.68 11.16 -1.69
CA THR A 118 -2.06 10.96 -1.21
C THR A 118 -3.07 11.34 -2.28
N MET A 119 -3.95 10.40 -2.61
CA MET A 119 -5.04 10.62 -3.55
C MET A 119 -6.08 11.58 -2.93
N ILE A 120 -6.41 12.65 -3.64
CA ILE A 120 -7.41 13.66 -3.24
C ILE A 120 -8.62 13.72 -4.15
N ASP A 121 -8.48 13.21 -5.38
CA ASP A 121 -9.55 13.05 -6.34
C ASP A 121 -9.17 11.88 -7.26
N TYR A 122 -10.09 11.44 -8.09
CA TYR A 122 -9.95 10.29 -8.99
C TYR A 122 -8.64 10.30 -9.80
N ASP A 123 -8.24 11.49 -10.28
CA ASP A 123 -7.04 11.70 -11.10
C ASP A 123 -6.03 12.67 -10.46
N LYS A 124 -6.19 13.01 -9.15
CA LYS A 124 -5.37 14.02 -8.49
C LYS A 124 -4.74 13.51 -7.22
N PHE A 125 -3.47 13.81 -7.08
CA PHE A 125 -2.67 13.43 -5.90
C PHE A 125 -1.92 14.63 -5.33
N THR A 126 -1.89 14.74 -4.01
CA THR A 126 -0.86 15.55 -3.37
C THR A 126 0.43 14.75 -3.35
N VAL A 127 1.53 15.40 -3.69
CA VAL A 127 2.86 14.77 -3.74
C VAL A 127 3.86 15.67 -3.01
N HIS A 128 4.65 15.07 -2.13
CA HIS A 128 5.73 15.80 -1.47
C HIS A 128 6.74 16.31 -2.51
N ALA A 129 7.17 17.58 -2.41
CA ALA A 129 7.99 18.22 -3.42
C ALA A 129 9.33 17.50 -3.71
N ALA A 130 9.92 16.82 -2.72
CA ALA A 130 11.13 16.01 -2.94
C ALA A 130 10.85 14.79 -3.84
N ILE A 131 9.70 14.12 -3.67
CA ILE A 131 9.27 12.99 -4.52
C ILE A 131 8.88 13.49 -5.91
N PHE A 132 8.21 14.64 -5.99
CA PHE A 132 7.84 15.26 -7.26
C PHE A 132 9.06 15.54 -8.17
N LYS A 133 10.20 15.94 -7.60
CA LYS A 133 11.46 16.14 -8.35
C LYS A 133 12.01 14.85 -8.93
N GLU A 134 11.74 13.70 -8.30
CA GLU A 134 12.23 12.38 -8.69
C GLU A 134 11.16 11.53 -9.43
N GLU A 135 10.00 12.12 -9.81
CA GLU A 135 8.85 11.39 -10.37
C GLU A 135 9.17 10.52 -11.61
N ASN A 136 10.27 10.82 -12.31
CA ASN A 136 10.75 10.08 -13.48
C ASN A 136 11.96 9.16 -13.19
N ASN A 137 12.35 9.01 -11.92
CA ASN A 137 13.52 8.21 -11.52
C ASN A 137 13.23 7.37 -10.27
N MET A 138 12.02 6.82 -10.18
CA MET A 138 11.60 5.99 -9.06
C MET A 138 11.68 4.51 -9.37
N ASN A 139 11.67 3.67 -8.35
CA ASN A 139 11.44 2.24 -8.51
C ASN A 139 9.95 1.97 -8.24
N ILE A 140 9.24 1.61 -9.29
CA ILE A 140 7.80 1.33 -9.25
C ILE A 140 7.59 -0.06 -9.86
N PHE A 141 6.78 -0.87 -9.21
CA PHE A 141 6.49 -2.23 -9.63
C PHE A 141 4.98 -2.43 -9.74
N THR A 142 4.50 -2.74 -10.93
CA THR A 142 3.12 -3.18 -11.13
C THR A 142 3.06 -4.70 -11.00
N ILE A 143 2.20 -5.17 -10.11
CA ILE A 143 2.02 -6.59 -9.79
C ILE A 143 0.61 -6.98 -10.22
N GLU A 144 0.52 -7.97 -11.09
CA GLU A 144 -0.73 -8.49 -11.66
C GLU A 144 -0.79 -10.00 -11.50
N GLN A 145 -1.99 -10.56 -11.48
CA GLN A 145 -2.15 -11.99 -11.58
C GLN A 145 -1.69 -12.46 -12.95
N ASN A 146 -0.91 -13.51 -13.00
CA ASN A 146 -0.47 -14.11 -14.27
C ASN A 146 -1.56 -15.09 -14.75
N ASP A 147 -2.25 -14.74 -15.82
CA ASP A 147 -3.36 -15.52 -16.38
C ASP A 147 -3.02 -17.01 -16.54
N GLY A 148 -3.87 -17.87 -15.94
CA GLY A 148 -3.73 -19.32 -16.03
C GLY A 148 -2.62 -19.94 -15.19
N LYS A 149 -1.94 -19.17 -14.35
CA LYS A 149 -0.90 -19.63 -13.42
C LYS A 149 -1.20 -19.16 -12.01
N ASP A 150 -0.88 -20.02 -11.05
CA ASP A 150 -0.92 -19.67 -9.61
C ASP A 150 0.28 -18.80 -9.22
N ASP A 151 0.55 -17.76 -10.03
CA ASP A 151 1.73 -16.90 -9.94
C ASP A 151 1.38 -15.44 -10.27
N ILE A 152 2.29 -14.54 -9.99
CA ILE A 152 2.19 -13.11 -10.24
C ILE A 152 3.19 -12.67 -11.31
N LYS A 153 2.77 -11.68 -12.10
CA LYS A 153 3.64 -10.98 -13.04
C LYS A 153 4.04 -9.64 -12.42
N ILE A 154 5.33 -9.33 -12.44
CA ILE A 154 5.86 -8.06 -11.93
C ILE A 154 6.53 -7.31 -13.07
N THR A 155 6.10 -6.07 -13.29
CA THR A 155 6.65 -5.17 -14.29
C THR A 155 7.23 -3.94 -13.59
N ARG A 156 8.46 -3.54 -13.94
CA ARG A 156 9.13 -2.37 -13.35
C ARG A 156 8.97 -1.15 -14.25
N SER A 157 8.71 0.00 -13.64
CA SER A 157 8.73 1.32 -14.25
C SER A 157 9.59 2.28 -13.41
N SER A 158 9.96 3.42 -13.99
CA SER A 158 10.64 4.51 -13.27
C SER A 158 9.84 5.82 -13.26
N LYS A 159 8.66 5.85 -13.90
CA LYS A 159 7.88 7.05 -14.16
C LYS A 159 6.57 7.02 -13.38
N LEU A 160 6.51 7.73 -12.27
CA LEU A 160 5.38 7.69 -11.35
C LEU A 160 4.07 8.14 -12.01
N ARG A 161 4.08 9.30 -12.67
CA ARG A 161 2.89 9.88 -13.31
C ARG A 161 2.33 8.99 -14.41
N GLU A 162 3.20 8.50 -15.30
CA GLU A 162 2.79 7.63 -16.40
C GLU A 162 2.22 6.32 -15.87
N THR A 163 2.88 5.69 -14.89
CA THR A 163 2.41 4.44 -14.31
C THR A 163 1.05 4.61 -13.62
N LEU A 164 0.87 5.67 -12.81
CA LEU A 164 -0.43 5.92 -12.17
C LEU A 164 -1.51 6.25 -13.19
N SER A 165 -1.21 7.01 -14.25
CA SER A 165 -2.18 7.29 -15.31
C SER A 165 -2.63 6.03 -16.04
N GLU A 166 -1.69 5.13 -16.33
CA GLU A 166 -1.97 3.84 -16.99
C GLU A 166 -2.83 2.92 -16.11
N VAL A 167 -2.48 2.75 -14.83
CA VAL A 167 -3.21 1.81 -13.95
C VAL A 167 -4.57 2.33 -13.49
N LEU A 168 -4.76 3.65 -13.44
CA LEU A 168 -6.04 4.32 -13.16
C LEU A 168 -6.91 4.50 -14.43
N GLU A 169 -6.36 4.18 -15.60
CA GLU A 169 -7.04 4.31 -16.89
C GLU A 169 -7.51 5.76 -17.18
N VAL A 170 -6.68 6.75 -16.79
CA VAL A 170 -6.92 8.17 -17.03
C VAL A 170 -5.92 8.73 -18.05
N GLU A 171 -6.28 9.78 -18.75
CA GLU A 171 -5.40 10.43 -19.73
C GLU A 171 -4.12 10.94 -19.05
N LYS A 172 -4.27 11.56 -17.86
CA LYS A 172 -3.15 12.09 -17.09
C LYS A 172 -3.54 12.27 -15.63
N VAL A 173 -2.64 11.88 -14.74
CA VAL A 173 -2.73 12.17 -13.31
C VAL A 173 -2.15 13.55 -13.03
N ASP A 174 -2.85 14.36 -12.26
CA ASP A 174 -2.39 15.65 -11.78
C ASP A 174 -1.71 15.51 -10.41
N PHE A 175 -0.47 16.00 -10.31
CA PHE A 175 0.26 16.09 -9.07
C PHE A 175 0.24 17.52 -8.53
N ILE A 176 -0.17 17.66 -7.29
CA ILE A 176 -0.20 18.92 -6.54
C ILE A 176 0.94 18.85 -5.53
N PRO A 177 2.09 19.52 -5.80
CA PRO A 177 3.22 19.51 -4.89
C PRO A 177 2.85 20.14 -3.55
N THR A 178 3.26 19.50 -2.45
CA THR A 178 3.11 19.99 -1.09
C THR A 178 4.48 20.16 -0.44
N GLY A 179 4.60 21.14 0.48
CA GLY A 179 5.87 21.50 1.13
C GLY A 179 6.83 22.26 0.20
N ASN A 180 7.88 22.83 0.78
CA ASN A 180 8.89 23.58 0.05
C ASN A 180 10.02 22.71 -0.51
N GLY A 181 9.94 21.39 -0.32
CA GLY A 181 10.95 20.43 -0.74
C GLY A 181 12.09 20.22 0.24
N ASP A 182 12.05 20.87 1.39
CA ASP A 182 12.97 20.62 2.49
C ASP A 182 12.43 19.51 3.39
N VAL A 183 13.32 18.64 3.84
CA VAL A 183 13.01 17.50 4.73
C VAL A 183 12.35 17.92 6.06
N ILE A 184 12.47 19.21 6.41
CA ILE A 184 11.96 19.82 7.64
C ILE A 184 10.44 20.04 7.60
N ASP A 185 9.83 20.13 6.41
CA ASP A 185 8.39 20.45 6.25
C ASP A 185 7.43 19.34 6.71
N LEU A 186 7.94 18.14 7.02
CA LEU A 186 7.14 16.99 7.46
C LEU A 186 7.05 16.85 8.99
N CYS A 187 7.66 17.74 9.75
CA CYS A 187 7.71 17.67 11.23
C CYS A 187 6.70 18.58 11.94
N LEU A 188 5.70 19.13 11.24
CA LEU A 188 4.64 19.96 11.84
C LEU A 188 3.35 19.21 12.01
#